data_0ee615027b20ffb50b2706f6afb068bf
#
_entry.id   0ee615027b20ffb50b2706f6afb068bf
#
_cell.length_a   1.000
_cell.length_b   1.000
_cell.length_c   1.000
_cell.angle_alpha   90.00
_cell.angle_beta   90.00
_cell.angle_gamma   90.00
#
_symmetry.space_group_name_H-M   'P 1'
#
loop_
_entity.id
_entity.type
_entity.pdbx_description
1 polymer ?
#
loop_
_entity_poly.entity_id
_entity_poly.type
_entity_poly.pdbx_seq_one_letter_code
_entity_poly.pdbx_strand_id
1 'polypeptide(L)'
;MIHQLDFNGNDKVDKAIMRLQAYEPSEGYFLCFSGGKDSCVIKALADMANVKYDAHYHSTSVDPPELIRFIKDNHPDVIFDYPRDKDGNRITMWNLIPKKKMPPTRIVRYCCKELKEQGGKGRLKVTGVRWAESVNRKKNQGEVTFMDKKTKHIIEKELSDADFSSTPRGGGASFRQYRKQTNGRNVL
;
A
#
# COMPACT_ATOMS: atom_id res chain seq x y z
N MET A 1 -6.73 23.68 -13.11
CA MET A 1 -5.89 22.63 -12.50
C MET A 1 -4.51 22.74 -13.10
N ILE A 2 -3.45 22.83 -12.30
CA ILE A 2 -2.07 22.91 -12.82
C ILE A 2 -1.65 21.47 -13.15
N HIS A 3 -1.60 21.12 -14.45
CA HIS A 3 -1.13 19.81 -14.89
C HIS A 3 0.40 19.73 -14.74
N GLN A 4 0.89 18.76 -13.98
CA GLN A 4 2.31 18.44 -13.92
C GLN A 4 2.66 17.48 -15.05
N LEU A 5 2.98 18.04 -16.20
CA LEU A 5 3.43 17.26 -17.35
C LEU A 5 4.83 16.66 -17.08
N ASP A 6 5.03 15.43 -17.49
CA ASP A 6 6.36 14.82 -17.54
C ASP A 6 7.14 15.31 -18.79
N PHE A 7 8.40 14.84 -18.92
CA PHE A 7 9.24 15.18 -20.08
C PHE A 7 8.62 14.81 -21.44
N ASN A 8 7.64 13.88 -21.45
CA ASN A 8 6.95 13.41 -22.65
C ASN A 8 5.58 14.10 -22.84
N GLY A 9 5.28 15.12 -22.04
CA GLY A 9 4.02 15.86 -22.12
C GLY A 9 2.80 15.13 -21.50
N ASN A 10 2.99 14.01 -20.81
CA ASN A 10 1.90 13.27 -20.15
C ASN A 10 1.67 13.77 -18.73
N ASP A 11 0.41 13.87 -18.34
CA ASP A 11 0.05 14.17 -16.95
C ASP A 11 0.35 12.97 -16.04
N LYS A 12 0.97 13.23 -14.88
CA LYS A 12 1.25 12.21 -13.87
C LYS A 12 -0.02 11.63 -13.25
N VAL A 13 -1.08 12.42 -13.18
CA VAL A 13 -2.39 12.00 -12.66
C VAL A 13 -3.00 10.99 -13.62
N ASP A 14 -3.03 11.30 -14.92
CA ASP A 14 -3.57 10.41 -15.95
C ASP A 14 -2.84 9.07 -15.98
N LYS A 15 -1.51 9.09 -15.90
CA LYS A 15 -0.71 7.85 -15.80
C LYS A 15 -1.04 7.02 -14.56
N ALA A 16 -1.27 7.66 -13.42
CA ALA A 16 -1.64 6.96 -12.21
C ALA A 16 -3.04 6.34 -12.32
N ILE A 17 -3.98 7.06 -12.92
CA ILE A 17 -5.34 6.58 -13.21
C ILE A 17 -5.30 5.37 -14.16
N MET A 18 -4.63 5.50 -15.30
CA MET A 18 -4.48 4.41 -16.26
C MET A 18 -3.87 3.16 -15.63
N ARG A 19 -2.87 3.34 -14.76
CA ARG A 19 -2.25 2.22 -14.02
C ARG A 19 -3.24 1.55 -13.07
N LEU A 20 -4.01 2.33 -12.32
CA LEU A 20 -5.03 1.79 -11.43
C LEU A 20 -6.08 0.99 -12.21
N GLN A 21 -6.52 1.48 -13.36
CA GLN A 21 -7.48 0.77 -14.22
C GLN A 21 -6.89 -0.50 -14.85
N ALA A 22 -5.63 -0.45 -15.31
CA ALA A 22 -4.97 -1.58 -15.96
C ALA A 22 -4.72 -2.79 -15.03
N TYR A 23 -4.60 -2.56 -13.71
CA TYR A 23 -4.33 -3.61 -12.74
C TYR A 23 -5.49 -3.87 -11.78
N GLU A 24 -6.67 -3.38 -12.06
CA GLU A 24 -7.82 -3.58 -11.19
C GLU A 24 -8.14 -5.07 -11.03
N PRO A 25 -8.06 -5.62 -9.80
CA PRO A 25 -8.46 -6.99 -9.54
C PRO A 25 -9.99 -7.10 -9.44
N SER A 26 -10.54 -8.28 -9.74
CA SER A 26 -11.98 -8.53 -9.68
C SER A 26 -12.59 -8.27 -8.31
N GLU A 27 -11.82 -8.58 -7.24
CA GLU A 27 -12.20 -8.33 -5.84
C GLU A 27 -11.98 -6.89 -5.37
N GLY A 28 -11.42 -6.03 -6.21
CA GLY A 28 -11.03 -4.67 -5.85
C GLY A 28 -9.71 -4.59 -5.08
N TYR A 29 -9.14 -3.40 -5.02
CA TYR A 29 -7.88 -3.13 -4.34
C TYR A 29 -8.03 -3.13 -2.82
N PHE A 30 -6.98 -3.56 -2.12
CA PHE A 30 -6.77 -3.26 -0.72
C PHE A 30 -5.94 -1.98 -0.61
N LEU A 31 -6.61 -0.84 -0.37
CA LEU A 31 -5.96 0.46 -0.29
C LEU A 31 -5.46 0.70 1.15
N CYS A 32 -4.13 0.81 1.31
CA CYS A 32 -3.52 1.10 2.61
C CYS A 32 -3.65 2.58 2.93
N PHE A 33 -4.61 2.94 3.77
CA PHE A 33 -4.87 4.30 4.19
C PHE A 33 -4.20 4.62 5.53
N SER A 34 -3.51 5.73 5.64
CA SER A 34 -2.82 6.15 6.87
C SER A 34 -3.29 7.50 7.41
N GLY A 35 -4.22 8.17 6.73
CA GLY A 35 -4.65 9.53 7.04
C GLY A 35 -3.61 10.61 6.68
N GLY A 36 -2.43 10.22 6.20
CA GLY A 36 -1.42 11.17 5.70
C GLY A 36 -1.72 11.62 4.27
N LYS A 37 -1.14 12.77 3.87
CA LYS A 37 -1.37 13.37 2.54
C LYS A 37 -1.24 12.40 1.37
N ASP A 38 -0.22 11.53 1.40
CA ASP A 38 0.04 10.58 0.31
C ASP A 38 -1.06 9.52 0.19
N SER A 39 -1.61 9.05 1.32
CA SER A 39 -2.74 8.11 1.33
C SER A 39 -4.05 8.77 0.90
N CYS A 40 -4.26 10.04 1.25
CA CYS A 40 -5.42 10.81 0.76
C CYS A 40 -5.36 11.01 -0.76
N VAL A 41 -4.16 11.33 -1.30
CA VAL A 41 -3.97 11.45 -2.77
C VAL A 41 -4.26 10.13 -3.48
N ILE A 42 -3.79 9.00 -2.96
CA ILE A 42 -4.04 7.69 -3.57
C ILE A 42 -5.52 7.34 -3.54
N LYS A 43 -6.21 7.62 -2.44
CA LYS A 43 -7.66 7.40 -2.36
C LYS A 43 -8.39 8.26 -3.39
N ALA A 44 -8.04 9.54 -3.51
CA ALA A 44 -8.61 10.43 -4.52
C ALA A 44 -8.33 9.95 -5.96
N LEU A 45 -7.12 9.43 -6.23
CA LEU A 45 -6.78 8.84 -7.53
C LEU A 45 -7.58 7.57 -7.83
N ALA A 46 -7.85 6.74 -6.82
CA ALA A 46 -8.69 5.55 -6.97
C ALA A 46 -10.16 5.94 -7.27
N ASP A 47 -10.67 6.98 -6.59
CA ASP A 47 -12.00 7.55 -6.88
C ASP A 47 -12.06 8.11 -8.30
N MET A 48 -11.07 8.89 -8.73
CA MET A 48 -10.98 9.43 -10.10
C MET A 48 -10.86 8.34 -11.17
N ALA A 49 -10.16 7.26 -10.87
CA ALA A 49 -10.00 6.10 -11.75
C ALA A 49 -11.28 5.25 -11.84
N ASN A 50 -12.24 5.47 -10.94
CA ASN A 50 -13.48 4.70 -10.81
C ASN A 50 -13.24 3.20 -10.67
N VAL A 51 -12.20 2.82 -9.91
CA VAL A 51 -11.84 1.42 -9.63
C VAL A 51 -12.40 0.97 -8.29
N LYS A 52 -12.64 -0.32 -8.15
CA LYS A 52 -13.12 -0.93 -6.89
C LYS A 52 -11.99 -1.00 -5.88
N TYR A 53 -12.22 -0.53 -4.66
CA TYR A 53 -11.28 -0.65 -3.56
C TYR A 53 -11.97 -0.65 -2.20
N ASP A 54 -11.27 -1.22 -1.21
CA ASP A 54 -11.58 -1.05 0.20
C ASP A 54 -10.42 -0.30 0.87
N ALA A 55 -10.68 0.86 1.46
CA ALA A 55 -9.66 1.62 2.17
C ALA A 55 -9.55 1.15 3.61
N HIS A 56 -8.35 0.77 4.04
CA HIS A 56 -8.09 0.18 5.34
C HIS A 56 -7.09 1.00 6.14
N TYR A 57 -7.48 1.39 7.35
CA TYR A 57 -6.63 2.03 8.33
C TYR A 57 -6.25 1.05 9.46
N HIS A 58 -4.96 0.73 9.57
CA HIS A 58 -4.45 -0.16 10.61
C HIS A 58 -4.11 0.64 11.87
N SER A 59 -4.93 0.54 12.90
CA SER A 59 -4.72 1.24 14.16
C SER A 59 -3.52 0.68 14.92
N THR A 60 -2.58 1.56 15.25
CA THR A 60 -1.38 1.20 16.03
C THR A 60 -1.57 1.30 17.53
N SER A 61 -2.70 1.85 17.98
CA SER A 61 -3.03 2.19 19.38
C SER A 61 -2.22 3.33 20.01
N VAL A 62 -1.31 3.93 19.27
CA VAL A 62 -0.51 5.10 19.66
C VAL A 62 -0.66 6.26 18.69
N ASP A 63 -1.63 6.17 17.82
CA ASP A 63 -1.94 7.20 16.83
C ASP A 63 -2.57 8.42 17.54
N PRO A 64 -2.26 9.66 17.12
CA PRO A 64 -2.87 10.86 17.68
C PRO A 64 -4.40 10.86 17.55
N PRO A 65 -5.15 11.29 18.57
CA PRO A 65 -6.62 11.35 18.52
C PRO A 65 -7.14 12.23 17.37
N GLU A 66 -6.41 13.28 17.03
CA GLU A 66 -6.71 14.20 15.93
C GLU A 66 -6.73 13.47 14.59
N LEU A 67 -5.77 12.57 14.37
CA LEU A 67 -5.71 11.74 13.15
C LEU A 67 -6.93 10.84 13.05
N ILE A 68 -7.32 10.21 14.16
CA ILE A 68 -8.49 9.32 14.18
C ILE A 68 -9.77 10.10 13.90
N ARG A 69 -9.93 11.30 14.49
CA ARG A 69 -11.07 12.19 14.20
C ARG A 69 -11.08 12.61 12.74
N PHE A 70 -9.93 13.08 12.22
CA PHE A 70 -9.79 13.46 10.82
C PHE A 70 -10.25 12.35 9.87
N ILE A 71 -9.81 11.10 10.11
CA ILE A 71 -10.20 9.96 9.26
C ILE A 71 -11.70 9.73 9.35
N LYS A 72 -12.29 9.73 10.55
CA LYS A 72 -13.72 9.48 10.73
C LYS A 72 -14.61 10.56 10.12
N ASP A 73 -14.17 11.81 10.22
CA ASP A 73 -14.96 12.97 9.77
C ASP A 73 -14.85 13.17 8.24
N ASN A 74 -13.66 12.95 7.66
CA ASN A 74 -13.42 13.22 6.24
C ASN A 74 -13.43 11.97 5.35
N HIS A 75 -13.26 10.78 5.93
CA HIS A 75 -13.18 9.51 5.21
C HIS A 75 -13.98 8.42 5.93
N PRO A 76 -15.31 8.57 6.05
CA PRO A 76 -16.16 7.64 6.81
C PRO A 76 -16.23 6.24 6.20
N ASP A 77 -15.86 6.09 4.94
CA ASP A 77 -15.77 4.84 4.19
C ASP A 77 -14.52 4.01 4.53
N VAL A 78 -13.57 4.58 5.29
CA VAL A 78 -12.34 3.87 5.67
C VAL A 78 -12.62 2.85 6.77
N ILE A 79 -12.25 1.61 6.52
CA ILE A 79 -12.38 0.50 7.46
C ILE A 79 -11.24 0.54 8.48
N PHE A 80 -11.59 0.56 9.76
CA PHE A 80 -10.61 0.52 10.85
C PHE A 80 -10.26 -0.92 11.21
N ASP A 81 -9.03 -1.32 10.91
CA ASP A 81 -8.50 -2.64 11.24
C ASP A 81 -7.80 -2.62 12.60
N TYR A 82 -8.17 -3.58 13.43
CA TYR A 82 -7.57 -3.81 14.73
C TYR A 82 -6.91 -5.19 14.73
N PRO A 83 -5.57 -5.27 14.71
CA PRO A 83 -4.88 -6.56 14.71
C PRO A 83 -5.22 -7.37 15.97
N ARG A 84 -5.43 -8.67 15.79
CA ARG A 84 -5.78 -9.60 16.86
C ARG A 84 -4.75 -10.73 16.93
N ASP A 85 -4.55 -11.26 18.11
CA ASP A 85 -3.73 -12.45 18.35
C ASP A 85 -4.53 -13.73 18.03
N LYS A 86 -3.91 -14.89 18.27
CA LYS A 86 -4.53 -16.20 18.03
C LYS A 86 -5.75 -16.46 18.92
N ASP A 87 -5.77 -15.81 20.07
CA ASP A 87 -6.84 -15.94 21.08
C ASP A 87 -7.96 -14.91 20.85
N GLY A 88 -7.86 -14.09 19.79
CA GLY A 88 -8.84 -13.08 19.43
C GLY A 88 -8.66 -11.73 20.15
N ASN A 89 -7.68 -11.60 21.05
CA ASN A 89 -7.43 -10.36 21.78
C ASN A 89 -6.79 -9.31 20.88
N ARG A 90 -7.17 -8.04 21.09
CA ARG A 90 -6.60 -6.93 20.34
C ARG A 90 -5.12 -6.76 20.65
N ILE A 91 -4.30 -6.74 19.61
CA ILE A 91 -2.88 -6.40 19.73
C ILE A 91 -2.73 -4.88 19.72
N THR A 92 -2.04 -4.37 20.75
CA THR A 92 -1.75 -2.95 20.92
C THR A 92 -0.26 -2.75 21.15
N MET A 93 0.25 -1.53 20.98
CA MET A 93 1.63 -1.23 21.32
C MET A 93 1.92 -1.52 22.82
N TRP A 94 0.94 -1.23 23.68
CA TRP A 94 1.04 -1.39 25.13
C TRP A 94 1.18 -2.85 25.57
N ASN A 95 0.56 -3.81 24.88
CA ASN A 95 0.72 -5.23 25.18
C ASN A 95 1.90 -5.87 24.41
N LEU A 96 2.35 -5.26 23.30
CA LEU A 96 3.51 -5.73 22.56
C LEU A 96 4.83 -5.44 23.28
N ILE A 97 4.99 -4.26 23.88
CA ILE A 97 6.24 -3.87 24.55
C ILE A 97 6.62 -4.86 25.67
N PRO A 98 5.74 -5.19 26.63
CA PRO A 98 6.04 -6.20 27.64
C PRO A 98 6.33 -7.58 27.04
N LYS A 99 5.56 -8.00 26.02
CA LYS A 99 5.74 -9.28 25.35
C LYS A 99 7.09 -9.40 24.64
N LYS A 100 7.56 -8.31 24.03
CA LYS A 100 8.87 -8.25 23.33
C LYS A 100 10.02 -7.86 24.26
N LYS A 101 9.74 -7.49 25.53
CA LYS A 101 10.69 -7.07 26.57
C LYS A 101 11.56 -5.87 26.20
N MET A 102 11.15 -5.11 25.18
CA MET A 102 11.85 -3.91 24.73
C MET A 102 10.91 -3.02 23.89
N PRO A 103 11.07 -1.69 23.93
CA PRO A 103 10.35 -0.82 23.03
C PRO A 103 10.82 -1.01 21.57
N PRO A 104 9.97 -0.69 20.58
CA PRO A 104 10.40 -0.73 19.19
C PRO A 104 11.48 0.31 18.92
N THR A 105 12.47 -0.06 18.12
CA THR A 105 13.55 0.83 17.70
C THR A 105 13.53 0.99 16.17
N ARG A 106 14.38 1.89 15.65
CA ARG A 106 14.54 2.05 14.20
C ARG A 106 15.04 0.78 13.52
N ILE A 107 15.79 -0.05 14.23
CA ILE A 107 16.34 -1.32 13.73
C ILE A 107 15.32 -2.44 13.98
N VAL A 108 14.82 -2.56 15.21
CA VAL A 108 13.88 -3.60 15.61
C VAL A 108 12.44 -3.09 15.48
N ARG A 109 11.88 -3.24 14.28
CA ARG A 109 10.58 -2.67 13.87
C ARG A 109 9.43 -3.66 13.98
N TYR A 110 9.34 -4.42 15.06
CA TYR A 110 8.27 -5.40 15.24
C TYR A 110 6.86 -4.78 15.20
N CYS A 111 6.73 -3.52 15.61
CA CYS A 111 5.46 -2.79 15.55
C CYS A 111 4.90 -2.69 14.12
N CYS A 112 5.74 -2.48 13.12
CA CYS A 112 5.28 -2.44 11.72
C CYS A 112 4.74 -3.80 11.30
N LYS A 113 5.48 -4.88 11.60
CA LYS A 113 5.09 -6.25 11.25
C LYS A 113 3.80 -6.68 11.94
N GLU A 114 3.67 -6.42 13.24
CA GLU A 114 2.53 -6.90 14.04
C GLU A 114 1.28 -6.02 13.88
N LEU A 115 1.44 -4.70 13.70
CA LEU A 115 0.30 -3.78 13.71
C LEU A 115 -0.10 -3.27 12.31
N LYS A 116 0.84 -3.16 11.35
CA LYS A 116 0.56 -2.52 10.05
C LYS A 116 0.56 -3.47 8.85
N GLU A 117 1.35 -4.56 8.90
CA GLU A 117 1.59 -5.38 7.72
C GLU A 117 0.67 -6.61 7.61
N GLN A 118 -0.21 -6.82 8.58
CA GLN A 118 -1.05 -8.01 8.65
C GLN A 118 -2.26 -8.01 7.69
N GLY A 119 -2.74 -6.85 7.28
CA GLY A 119 -3.94 -6.73 6.44
C GLY A 119 -3.73 -7.11 4.97
N GLY A 120 -4.82 -7.36 4.26
CA GLY A 120 -4.86 -7.55 2.81
C GLY A 120 -4.02 -8.72 2.28
N LYS A 121 -3.92 -9.82 3.03
CA LYS A 121 -3.22 -11.03 2.56
C LYS A 121 -3.96 -11.64 1.37
N GLY A 122 -3.24 -11.85 0.28
CA GLY A 122 -3.79 -12.42 -0.95
C GLY A 122 -4.51 -11.43 -1.86
N ARG A 123 -4.61 -10.17 -1.48
CA ARG A 123 -5.18 -9.08 -2.30
C ARG A 123 -4.09 -8.19 -2.87
N LEU A 124 -4.39 -7.54 -3.97
CA LEU A 124 -3.52 -6.51 -4.55
C LEU A 124 -3.60 -5.25 -3.71
N LYS A 125 -2.45 -4.81 -3.17
CA LYS A 125 -2.37 -3.65 -2.27
C LYS A 125 -1.93 -2.40 -3.01
N VAL A 126 -2.62 -1.30 -2.74
CA VAL A 126 -2.21 0.05 -3.17
C VAL A 126 -1.62 0.78 -1.97
N THR A 127 -0.40 1.29 -2.13
CA THR A 127 0.32 2.01 -1.06
C THR A 127 0.91 3.32 -1.57
N GLY A 128 0.84 4.37 -0.74
CA GLY A 128 1.40 5.70 -1.01
C GLY A 128 2.89 5.82 -0.70
N VAL A 129 3.72 5.03 -1.36
CA VAL A 129 5.16 5.09 -1.12
C VAL A 129 5.84 5.96 -2.17
N ARG A 130 6.59 6.96 -1.72
CA ARG A 130 7.39 7.82 -2.61
C ARG A 130 8.86 7.38 -2.64
N TRP A 131 9.43 7.28 -3.84
CA TRP A 131 10.85 6.95 -4.00
C TRP A 131 11.79 8.01 -3.40
N ALA A 132 11.33 9.27 -3.33
CA ALA A 132 12.09 10.36 -2.72
C ALA A 132 12.31 10.20 -1.20
N GLU A 133 11.52 9.36 -0.52
CA GLU A 133 11.63 9.21 0.93
C GLU A 133 12.86 8.41 1.37
N SER A 134 13.39 7.53 0.52
CA SER A 134 14.53 6.68 0.89
C SER A 134 15.14 6.02 -0.35
N VAL A 135 16.49 6.01 -0.39
CA VAL A 135 17.25 5.32 -1.44
C VAL A 135 16.90 3.82 -1.50
N ASN A 136 16.70 3.19 -0.34
CA ASN A 136 16.32 1.78 -0.28
C ASN A 136 14.92 1.53 -0.85
N ARG A 137 13.96 2.45 -0.64
CA ARG A 137 12.63 2.34 -1.24
C ARG A 137 12.71 2.44 -2.77
N LYS A 138 13.53 3.35 -3.28
CA LYS A 138 13.76 3.51 -4.72
C LYS A 138 14.37 2.25 -5.36
N LYS A 139 15.31 1.59 -4.65
CA LYS A 139 15.97 0.37 -5.15
C LYS A 139 15.07 -0.88 -5.05
N ASN A 140 14.22 -0.96 -4.03
CA ASN A 140 13.48 -2.19 -3.68
C ASN A 140 11.98 -2.13 -4.00
N GLN A 141 11.49 -1.03 -4.56
CA GLN A 141 10.07 -0.88 -4.88
C GLN A 141 9.91 -0.33 -6.29
N GLY A 142 9.51 -1.20 -7.19
CA GLY A 142 9.00 -0.83 -8.50
C GLY A 142 7.62 -0.19 -8.41
N GLU A 143 7.11 0.27 -9.53
CA GLU A 143 5.76 0.81 -9.63
C GLU A 143 4.71 -0.28 -9.39
N VAL A 144 4.94 -1.45 -9.95
CA VAL A 144 4.18 -2.68 -9.69
C VAL A 144 5.14 -3.77 -9.26
N THR A 145 4.92 -4.32 -8.08
CA THR A 145 5.83 -5.29 -7.47
C THR A 145 5.10 -6.56 -7.10
N PHE A 146 5.55 -7.69 -7.62
CA PHE A 146 5.07 -9.02 -7.22
C PHE A 146 6.02 -9.59 -6.18
N MET A 147 5.50 -10.03 -5.03
CA MET A 147 6.30 -10.68 -4.00
C MET A 147 6.05 -12.18 -4.00
N ASP A 148 7.07 -12.96 -4.31
CA ASP A 148 7.05 -14.40 -4.09
C ASP A 148 7.44 -14.71 -2.63
N LYS A 149 6.65 -15.58 -1.98
CA LYS A 149 6.88 -15.97 -0.58
C LYS A 149 8.16 -16.79 -0.37
N LYS A 150 8.61 -17.52 -1.38
CA LYS A 150 9.77 -18.43 -1.24
C LYS A 150 11.10 -17.72 -1.33
N THR A 151 11.23 -16.78 -2.24
CA THR A 151 12.53 -16.19 -2.57
C THR A 151 12.74 -14.81 -1.96
N LYS A 152 11.68 -14.14 -1.46
CA LYS A 152 11.69 -12.71 -1.11
C LYS A 152 12.18 -11.80 -2.26
N HIS A 153 12.33 -12.34 -3.45
CA HIS A 153 12.68 -11.57 -4.63
C HIS A 153 11.46 -10.78 -5.12
N ILE A 154 11.70 -9.57 -5.47
CA ILE A 154 10.74 -8.68 -6.11
C ILE A 154 10.80 -9.01 -7.60
N ILE A 155 9.70 -9.53 -8.13
CA ILE A 155 9.56 -9.73 -9.57
C ILE A 155 8.88 -8.48 -10.11
N GLU A 156 9.62 -7.64 -10.79
CA GLU A 156 9.05 -6.56 -11.60
C GLU A 156 8.47 -7.21 -12.85
N LYS A 157 7.17 -7.14 -13.01
CA LYS A 157 6.56 -7.44 -14.29
C LYS A 157 6.61 -6.16 -15.11
N GLU A 158 7.52 -6.11 -16.05
CA GLU A 158 7.48 -5.12 -17.11
C GLU A 158 6.16 -5.29 -17.86
N LEU A 159 5.37 -4.24 -17.91
CA LEU A 159 4.29 -4.17 -18.87
C LEU A 159 4.94 -4.19 -20.24
N SER A 160 4.40 -5.01 -21.15
CA SER A 160 4.85 -5.03 -22.53
C SER A 160 4.94 -3.60 -23.05
N ASP A 161 6.06 -3.28 -23.67
CA ASP A 161 6.52 -1.94 -24.06
C ASP A 161 5.57 -1.09 -24.91
N ALA A 162 4.37 -1.57 -25.21
CA ALA A 162 3.39 -0.84 -26.01
C ALA A 162 2.74 0.34 -25.25
N ASP A 163 2.61 0.28 -23.91
CA ASP A 163 1.83 1.29 -23.16
C ASP A 163 2.62 2.14 -22.15
N PHE A 164 3.85 1.77 -21.79
CA PHE A 164 4.61 2.48 -20.75
C PHE A 164 6.12 2.57 -21.03
N SER A 165 6.48 2.98 -22.23
CA SER A 165 7.87 3.30 -22.53
C SER A 165 8.33 4.45 -21.63
N SER A 166 9.32 4.13 -20.77
CA SER A 166 10.20 5.05 -20.07
C SER A 166 9.54 6.12 -19.20
N THR A 167 9.20 5.80 -17.96
CA THR A 167 9.00 6.83 -16.93
C THR A 167 10.32 7.19 -16.26
N PRO A 168 10.81 8.42 -16.45
CA PRO A 168 11.84 8.95 -15.57
C PRO A 168 11.20 9.31 -14.22
N ARG A 169 11.68 8.66 -13.15
CA ARG A 169 11.87 9.20 -11.79
C ARG A 169 10.86 10.24 -11.28
N GLY A 170 9.66 9.81 -10.95
CA GLY A 170 8.71 10.66 -10.23
C GLY A 170 7.79 9.79 -9.38
N GLY A 171 7.59 10.20 -8.13
CA GLY A 171 6.81 9.41 -7.16
C GLY A 171 5.46 8.97 -7.72
N GLY A 172 5.28 7.68 -7.79
CA GLY A 172 4.03 7.02 -8.18
C GLY A 172 3.50 6.12 -7.07
N ALA A 173 2.25 5.74 -7.17
CA ALA A 173 1.68 4.71 -6.32
C ALA A 173 2.42 3.38 -6.55
N SER A 174 2.79 2.70 -5.47
CA SER A 174 3.43 1.41 -5.51
C SER A 174 2.40 0.32 -5.19
N PHE A 175 2.33 -0.70 -6.04
CA PHE A 175 1.41 -1.82 -5.88
C PHE A 175 2.16 -3.05 -5.36
N ARG A 176 1.61 -3.72 -4.34
CA ARG A 176 2.13 -4.99 -3.84
C ARG A 176 1.07 -6.06 -3.93
N GLN A 177 1.33 -7.09 -4.71
CA GLN A 177 0.51 -8.29 -4.77
C GLN A 177 1.16 -9.43 -3.98
N TYR A 178 0.42 -10.00 -3.04
CA TYR A 178 0.80 -11.25 -2.39
C TYR A 178 0.13 -12.40 -3.14
N ARG A 179 0.91 -13.12 -3.94
CA ARG A 179 0.42 -14.31 -4.61
C ARG A 179 0.17 -15.42 -3.58
N LYS A 180 -1.06 -15.92 -3.45
CA LYS A 180 -1.31 -17.22 -2.83
C LYS A 180 -0.65 -18.27 -3.71
N GLN A 181 0.21 -19.13 -3.15
CA GLN A 181 0.54 -20.37 -3.81
C GLN A 181 -0.73 -21.23 -3.86
N THR A 182 -1.39 -21.25 -4.98
CA THR A 182 -2.21 -22.37 -5.35
C THR A 182 -1.24 -23.48 -5.77
N ASN A 183 -1.34 -24.64 -5.10
CA ASN A 183 -0.58 -25.82 -5.46
C ASN A 183 -0.61 -26.05 -6.97
N GLY A 184 0.54 -25.86 -7.62
CA GLY A 184 0.97 -26.56 -8.82
C GLY A 184 0.02 -26.63 -10.02
N ARG A 185 -0.79 -25.59 -10.35
CA ARG A 185 -1.43 -25.49 -11.67
C ARG A 185 -1.36 -24.05 -12.15
N ASN A 186 -0.55 -23.86 -13.18
CA ASN A 186 -0.62 -22.68 -14.04
C ASN A 186 -2.03 -22.64 -14.63
N VAL A 187 -2.73 -21.54 -14.37
CA VAL A 187 -3.86 -21.15 -15.21
C VAL A 187 -3.44 -19.86 -15.88
N LEU A 188 -3.37 -19.95 -17.21
CA LEU A 188 -3.15 -18.90 -18.18
C LEU A 188 -4.13 -17.74 -17.96
#